data_5ced17fc0beb98c6f24ecb7f6f1a8816
#
_entry.id   5ced17fc0beb98c6f24ecb7f6f1a8816
#
_cell.length_a   1.000
_cell.length_b   1.000
_cell.length_c   1.000
_cell.angle_alpha   90.00
_cell.angle_beta   90.00
_cell.angle_gamma   90.00
#
_symmetry.space_group_name_H-M   'P 1'
#
loop_
_entity.id
_entity.type
_entity.pdbx_description
1 polymer ?
#
loop_
_entity_poly.entity_id
_entity_poly.type
_entity_poly.pdbx_seq_one_letter_code
_entity_poly.pdbx_strand_id
1 'polypeptide(L)'
;MAWLKRTHPDDAEFMSEVSAATLESAHRAGHSLLILSVAFFLVAGWWAYITSLDEVTRGEGKVIPTSKIQVIQNLEGGILSDVLVTEGQIVEKDQVLLKIDDTRFSSSVRETELKYYELLARSTRLKAESDGVDFIVPEEVISANPILAGNERALYLSRQRELRAAIQVLEQQQAQRRQELIERRAKQSQLIEGYELSNKELKMSEPLVDLGVISEVEVLRLKRTVNQLYGEMEANRLAIPRTQSALNEAQQKVIEQTIQFKTDAASQFSEVNAELSRTRETIFSAKDRVTRTQVRSPLKGT
;
A
#
# COMPACT_ATOMS: atom_id res chain seq x y z
N MET A 1 -104.52 -20.67 -45.83
CA MET A 1 -105.70 -20.76 -46.71
C MET A 1 -105.26 -20.20 -48.04
N ALA A 2 -105.05 -21.02 -49.03
CA ALA A 2 -104.92 -20.64 -50.43
C ALA A 2 -105.33 -21.84 -51.23
N TRP A 3 -106.47 -21.67 -51.87
CA TRP A 3 -107.06 -22.60 -52.74
C TRP A 3 -106.22 -22.86 -54.00
N LEU A 4 -105.64 -23.98 -54.18
CA LEU A 4 -105.06 -24.45 -55.45
C LEU A 4 -106.19 -24.99 -56.33
N LYS A 5 -106.66 -24.22 -57.26
CA LYS A 5 -107.47 -24.64 -58.40
C LYS A 5 -106.77 -25.79 -59.16
N ARG A 6 -107.30 -26.98 -59.18
CA ARG A 6 -106.94 -28.04 -60.15
C ARG A 6 -107.33 -27.59 -61.55
N THR A 7 -106.34 -27.33 -62.41
CA THR A 7 -106.56 -27.17 -63.82
C THR A 7 -106.78 -28.52 -64.48
N HIS A 8 -107.77 -28.62 -65.37
CA HIS A 8 -108.09 -29.81 -66.13
C HIS A 8 -106.97 -30.16 -67.15
N PRO A 9 -106.73 -31.46 -67.46
CA PRO A 9 -105.62 -31.85 -68.35
C PRO A 9 -105.74 -31.32 -69.80
N ASP A 10 -106.88 -30.91 -70.17
CA ASP A 10 -107.15 -30.40 -71.57
C ASP A 10 -106.77 -28.92 -71.71
N ASP A 11 -106.45 -28.19 -70.66
CA ASP A 11 -106.03 -26.80 -70.68
C ASP A 11 -104.54 -26.59 -71.07
N ALA A 12 -103.78 -27.68 -71.18
CA ALA A 12 -102.29 -27.62 -71.49
C ALA A 12 -101.98 -27.27 -72.90
N GLU A 13 -102.92 -27.38 -73.88
CA GLU A 13 -102.68 -27.14 -75.32
C GLU A 13 -102.68 -25.66 -75.72
N PHE A 14 -103.05 -24.72 -74.81
CA PHE A 14 -103.16 -23.31 -75.03
C PHE A 14 -102.16 -22.46 -74.18
N MET A 15 -101.24 -23.07 -73.51
CA MET A 15 -100.24 -22.33 -72.71
C MET A 15 -98.90 -22.27 -73.44
N SER A 16 -98.16 -21.15 -73.30
CA SER A 16 -96.83 -21.02 -73.83
C SER A 16 -95.87 -22.05 -73.21
N GLU A 17 -94.90 -22.56 -73.98
CA GLU A 17 -93.98 -23.63 -73.62
C GLU A 17 -93.27 -23.36 -72.22
N VAL A 18 -93.02 -22.10 -71.91
CA VAL A 18 -92.40 -21.70 -70.62
C VAL A 18 -93.32 -21.94 -69.38
N SER A 19 -94.66 -21.82 -69.60
CA SER A 19 -95.66 -22.02 -68.54
C SER A 19 -95.98 -23.50 -68.35
N ALA A 20 -95.91 -24.32 -69.42
CA ALA A 20 -96.07 -25.77 -69.29
C ALA A 20 -94.94 -26.48 -68.56
N ALA A 21 -93.67 -25.98 -68.67
CA ALA A 21 -92.54 -26.55 -68.01
C ALA A 21 -92.58 -26.34 -66.46
N THR A 22 -93.40 -25.35 -65.98
CA THR A 22 -93.52 -25.11 -64.54
C THR A 22 -94.60 -26.00 -63.88
N LEU A 23 -95.43 -26.74 -64.67
CA LEU A 23 -96.48 -27.68 -64.15
C LEU A 23 -96.05 -29.15 -64.19
N GLU A 24 -94.83 -29.46 -64.65
CA GLU A 24 -94.29 -30.77 -64.47
C GLU A 24 -93.97 -30.99 -62.97
N SER A 25 -94.79 -31.77 -62.36
CA SER A 25 -94.62 -32.19 -61.00
C SER A 25 -93.26 -32.84 -60.82
N ALA A 26 -92.42 -32.26 -59.91
CA ALA A 26 -91.16 -32.85 -59.63
C ALA A 26 -91.22 -34.38 -59.46
N HIS A 27 -90.44 -35.04 -60.28
CA HIS A 27 -90.39 -36.49 -60.31
C HIS A 27 -90.13 -37.00 -58.91
N ARG A 28 -90.79 -38.00 -58.41
CA ARG A 28 -90.60 -38.64 -57.04
C ARG A 28 -89.10 -38.92 -56.81
N ALA A 29 -88.30 -39.13 -57.85
CA ALA A 29 -86.89 -39.31 -57.79
C ALA A 29 -86.11 -38.00 -57.35
N GLY A 30 -86.62 -36.80 -57.67
CA GLY A 30 -86.01 -35.55 -57.15
C GLY A 30 -86.21 -35.31 -55.67
N HIS A 31 -87.39 -35.64 -55.20
CA HIS A 31 -87.69 -35.60 -53.74
C HIS A 31 -86.86 -36.64 -52.95
N SER A 32 -86.66 -37.81 -53.51
CA SER A 32 -85.89 -38.88 -52.90
C SER A 32 -84.36 -38.48 -52.83
N LEU A 33 -83.82 -37.83 -53.88
CA LEU A 33 -82.45 -37.30 -53.90
C LEU A 33 -82.29 -36.20 -52.86
N LEU A 34 -83.29 -35.31 -52.71
CA LEU A 34 -83.22 -34.22 -51.71
C LEU A 34 -83.28 -34.77 -50.33
N ILE A 35 -84.13 -35.73 -50.02
CA ILE A 35 -84.19 -36.41 -48.69
C ILE A 35 -82.88 -37.16 -48.44
N LEU A 36 -82.33 -37.85 -49.43
CA LEU A 36 -81.04 -38.55 -49.29
C LEU A 36 -79.90 -37.60 -48.97
N SER A 37 -79.85 -36.43 -49.71
CA SER A 37 -78.85 -35.38 -49.48
C SER A 37 -78.95 -34.78 -48.04
N VAL A 38 -80.16 -34.41 -47.66
CA VAL A 38 -80.39 -33.90 -46.26
C VAL A 38 -80.04 -34.95 -45.20
N ALA A 39 -80.41 -36.21 -45.41
CA ALA A 39 -80.04 -37.28 -44.50
C ALA A 39 -78.51 -37.48 -44.41
N PHE A 40 -77.84 -37.39 -45.55
CA PHE A 40 -76.34 -37.42 -45.60
C PHE A 40 -75.72 -36.33 -44.75
N PHE A 41 -76.14 -35.07 -44.97
CA PHE A 41 -75.61 -33.96 -44.15
C PHE A 41 -75.94 -34.06 -42.67
N LEU A 42 -77.13 -34.59 -42.32
CA LEU A 42 -77.47 -34.81 -40.91
C LEU A 42 -76.57 -35.90 -40.27
N VAL A 43 -76.41 -37.02 -41.02
CA VAL A 43 -75.53 -38.10 -40.58
C VAL A 43 -74.08 -37.62 -40.50
N ALA A 44 -73.59 -36.88 -41.51
CA ALA A 44 -72.24 -36.32 -41.52
C ALA A 44 -72.02 -35.29 -40.39
N GLY A 45 -73.04 -34.42 -40.16
CA GLY A 45 -72.98 -33.46 -39.02
C GLY A 45 -73.03 -34.16 -37.69
N TRP A 46 -73.86 -35.17 -37.53
CA TRP A 46 -73.85 -35.97 -36.32
C TRP A 46 -72.56 -36.74 -36.12
N TRP A 47 -71.97 -37.30 -37.16
CA TRP A 47 -70.68 -37.97 -37.10
C TRP A 47 -69.56 -36.99 -36.74
N ALA A 48 -69.55 -35.80 -37.33
CA ALA A 48 -68.59 -34.76 -37.01
C ALA A 48 -68.71 -34.26 -35.54
N TYR A 49 -69.96 -34.24 -35.02
CA TYR A 49 -70.21 -33.84 -33.60
C TYR A 49 -69.70 -34.87 -32.61
N ILE A 50 -69.78 -36.16 -32.93
CA ILE A 50 -69.36 -37.23 -32.04
C ILE A 50 -67.89 -37.58 -32.20
N THR A 51 -67.27 -37.24 -33.35
CA THR A 51 -65.88 -37.57 -33.65
C THR A 51 -64.96 -36.61 -32.88
N SER A 52 -64.29 -37.12 -31.87
CA SER A 52 -63.18 -36.42 -31.22
C SER A 52 -61.94 -36.51 -32.10
N LEU A 53 -61.37 -35.35 -32.44
CA LEU A 53 -60.08 -35.25 -33.15
C LEU A 53 -58.98 -35.15 -32.10
N ASP A 54 -58.14 -36.15 -32.02
CA ASP A 54 -56.93 -36.07 -31.15
C ASP A 54 -55.91 -35.18 -31.86
N GLU A 55 -55.71 -33.95 -31.31
CA GLU A 55 -54.65 -33.04 -31.76
C GLU A 55 -53.37 -33.44 -31.04
N VAL A 56 -52.47 -34.11 -31.69
CA VAL A 56 -51.16 -34.45 -31.18
C VAL A 56 -50.16 -33.40 -31.58
N THR A 57 -49.84 -32.52 -30.63
CA THR A 57 -48.73 -31.57 -30.77
C THR A 57 -47.41 -32.26 -30.48
N ARG A 58 -46.56 -32.46 -31.47
CA ARG A 58 -45.20 -32.99 -31.28
C ARG A 58 -44.24 -31.81 -31.16
N GLY A 59 -43.63 -31.67 -29.96
CA GLY A 59 -42.54 -30.75 -29.72
C GLY A 59 -41.21 -31.51 -29.63
N GLU A 60 -40.19 -31.06 -30.32
CA GLU A 60 -38.82 -31.50 -30.09
C GLU A 60 -38.26 -30.69 -28.94
N GLY A 61 -37.98 -31.29 -27.77
CA GLY A 61 -37.36 -30.69 -26.60
C GLY A 61 -35.95 -31.22 -26.39
N LYS A 62 -34.98 -30.33 -26.23
CA LYS A 62 -33.62 -30.68 -25.77
C LYS A 62 -33.51 -30.39 -24.28
N VAL A 63 -33.14 -31.40 -23.48
CA VAL A 63 -32.82 -31.19 -22.06
C VAL A 63 -31.52 -30.43 -21.97
N ILE A 64 -31.57 -29.20 -21.46
CA ILE A 64 -30.40 -28.40 -21.15
C ILE A 64 -30.18 -28.40 -19.62
N PRO A 65 -28.95 -28.46 -19.14
CA PRO A 65 -28.67 -28.34 -17.71
C PRO A 65 -29.11 -26.96 -17.19
N THR A 66 -29.61 -26.91 -15.97
CA THR A 66 -30.13 -25.71 -15.31
C THR A 66 -29.01 -24.68 -15.07
N SER A 67 -27.77 -25.11 -14.97
CA SER A 67 -26.56 -24.29 -14.80
C SER A 67 -25.63 -24.46 -16.01
N LYS A 68 -24.97 -23.37 -16.40
CA LYS A 68 -23.95 -23.41 -17.46
C LYS A 68 -22.71 -24.15 -16.96
N ILE A 69 -22.05 -24.88 -17.86
CA ILE A 69 -20.73 -25.45 -17.61
C ILE A 69 -19.78 -24.32 -17.22
N GLN A 70 -19.16 -24.44 -16.05
CA GLN A 70 -18.15 -23.49 -15.58
C GLN A 70 -16.76 -24.05 -15.82
N VAL A 71 -15.95 -23.28 -16.51
CA VAL A 71 -14.53 -23.59 -16.73
C VAL A 71 -13.73 -22.99 -15.57
N ILE A 72 -13.12 -23.84 -14.76
CA ILE A 72 -12.23 -23.42 -13.66
C ILE A 72 -10.83 -23.30 -14.24
N GLN A 73 -10.28 -22.08 -14.20
CA GLN A 73 -8.92 -21.78 -14.68
C GLN A 73 -8.06 -21.34 -13.51
N ASN A 74 -6.83 -21.84 -13.43
CA ASN A 74 -5.84 -21.33 -12.51
C ASN A 74 -5.13 -20.15 -13.15
N LEU A 75 -4.99 -19.03 -12.39
CA LEU A 75 -4.35 -17.80 -12.85
C LEU A 75 -2.82 -17.93 -12.89
N GLU A 76 -2.22 -18.65 -11.93
CA GLU A 76 -0.78 -18.70 -11.75
C GLU A 76 -0.10 -19.76 -12.66
N GLY A 77 -0.85 -20.79 -13.08
CA GLY A 77 -0.31 -21.95 -13.78
C GLY A 77 0.68 -22.75 -12.91
N GLY A 78 1.35 -23.74 -13.49
CA GLY A 78 2.36 -24.52 -12.79
C GLY A 78 2.30 -26.01 -13.10
N ILE A 79 3.09 -26.79 -12.37
CA ILE A 79 3.11 -28.26 -12.48
C ILE A 79 2.04 -28.83 -11.57
N LEU A 80 1.20 -29.70 -12.10
CA LEU A 80 0.16 -30.39 -11.32
C LEU A 80 0.83 -31.39 -10.38
N SER A 81 0.59 -31.24 -9.07
CA SER A 81 1.08 -32.16 -8.04
C SER A 81 0.10 -33.28 -7.79
N ASP A 82 -1.17 -32.92 -7.48
CA ASP A 82 -2.20 -33.89 -7.12
C ASP A 82 -3.56 -33.53 -7.74
N VAL A 83 -4.30 -34.55 -8.17
CA VAL A 83 -5.71 -34.45 -8.54
C VAL A 83 -6.53 -35.16 -7.47
N LEU A 84 -7.40 -34.43 -6.78
CA LEU A 84 -8.12 -34.93 -5.60
C LEU A 84 -9.56 -35.36 -5.93
N VAL A 85 -9.97 -35.22 -7.19
CA VAL A 85 -11.33 -35.55 -7.66
C VAL A 85 -11.27 -36.40 -8.91
N THR A 86 -12.31 -37.22 -9.14
CA THR A 86 -12.47 -38.05 -10.34
C THR A 86 -13.61 -37.53 -11.19
N GLU A 87 -13.59 -37.86 -12.49
CA GLU A 87 -14.67 -37.49 -13.42
C GLU A 87 -16.03 -38.04 -12.93
N GLY A 88 -17.03 -37.16 -12.94
CA GLY A 88 -18.39 -37.55 -12.47
C GLY A 88 -18.60 -37.47 -10.95
N GLN A 89 -17.59 -37.10 -10.19
CA GLN A 89 -17.71 -36.91 -8.74
C GLN A 89 -18.47 -35.62 -8.42
N ILE A 90 -19.38 -35.71 -7.44
CA ILE A 90 -20.04 -34.50 -6.90
C ILE A 90 -19.07 -33.79 -5.97
N VAL A 91 -18.85 -32.48 -6.23
CA VAL A 91 -18.00 -31.63 -5.44
C VAL A 91 -18.81 -30.53 -4.74
N GLU A 92 -18.42 -30.21 -3.53
CA GLU A 92 -19.02 -29.11 -2.76
C GLU A 92 -18.32 -27.78 -3.09
N LYS A 93 -19.00 -26.67 -2.80
CA LYS A 93 -18.39 -25.33 -2.89
C LYS A 93 -17.15 -25.26 -2.00
N ASP A 94 -16.08 -24.59 -2.49
CA ASP A 94 -14.78 -24.42 -1.84
C ASP A 94 -13.96 -25.71 -1.62
N GLN A 95 -14.46 -26.87 -2.11
CA GLN A 95 -13.69 -28.12 -2.11
C GLN A 95 -12.47 -28.00 -3.01
N VAL A 96 -11.30 -28.46 -2.51
CA VAL A 96 -10.05 -28.52 -3.29
C VAL A 96 -10.17 -29.60 -4.36
N LEU A 97 -9.99 -29.22 -5.61
CA LEU A 97 -10.09 -30.10 -6.77
C LEU A 97 -8.72 -30.65 -7.19
N LEU A 98 -7.75 -29.77 -7.22
CA LEU A 98 -6.38 -30.12 -7.58
C LEU A 98 -5.39 -29.22 -6.83
N LYS A 99 -4.16 -29.72 -6.69
CA LYS A 99 -3.03 -28.98 -6.14
C LYS A 99 -1.96 -28.80 -7.19
N ILE A 100 -1.46 -27.59 -7.31
CA ILE A 100 -0.30 -27.24 -8.11
C ILE A 100 0.92 -27.24 -7.20
N ASP A 101 2.08 -27.64 -7.70
CA ASP A 101 3.34 -27.57 -6.95
C ASP A 101 3.60 -26.13 -6.49
N ASP A 102 3.61 -25.94 -5.19
CA ASP A 102 3.77 -24.64 -4.54
C ASP A 102 5.22 -24.32 -4.15
N THR A 103 6.16 -25.23 -4.42
CA THR A 103 7.57 -25.14 -4.00
C THR A 103 8.18 -23.78 -4.40
N ARG A 104 7.93 -23.34 -5.62
CA ARG A 104 8.43 -22.04 -6.13
C ARG A 104 7.78 -20.87 -5.42
N PHE A 105 6.47 -20.93 -5.20
CA PHE A 105 5.71 -19.83 -4.56
C PHE A 105 6.01 -19.76 -3.07
N SER A 106 6.08 -20.89 -2.38
CA SER A 106 6.42 -20.96 -0.96
C SER A 106 7.85 -20.51 -0.68
N SER A 107 8.79 -20.79 -1.60
CA SER A 107 10.17 -20.29 -1.52
C SER A 107 10.23 -18.77 -1.67
N SER A 108 9.46 -18.19 -2.61
CA SER A 108 9.34 -16.73 -2.78
C SER A 108 8.72 -16.04 -1.57
N VAL A 109 7.72 -16.65 -0.93
CA VAL A 109 7.15 -16.13 0.34
C VAL A 109 8.22 -16.11 1.41
N ARG A 110 8.96 -17.21 1.59
CA ARG A 110 10.01 -17.30 2.62
C ARG A 110 11.13 -16.28 2.39
N GLU A 111 11.58 -16.09 1.16
CA GLU A 111 12.57 -15.08 0.80
C GLU A 111 12.08 -13.68 1.15
N THR A 112 10.84 -13.36 0.79
CA THR A 112 10.24 -12.04 1.09
C THR A 112 10.03 -11.83 2.59
N GLU A 113 9.67 -12.88 3.34
CA GLU A 113 9.56 -12.83 4.81
C GLU A 113 10.93 -12.58 5.48
N LEU A 114 11.99 -13.24 5.01
CA LEU A 114 13.35 -12.98 5.51
C LEU A 114 13.75 -11.52 5.29
N LYS A 115 13.49 -10.98 4.10
CA LYS A 115 13.73 -9.57 3.78
C LYS A 115 12.89 -8.63 4.66
N TYR A 116 11.64 -8.98 4.93
CA TYR A 116 10.78 -8.22 5.83
C TYR A 116 11.36 -8.13 7.24
N TYR A 117 11.80 -9.26 7.81
CA TYR A 117 12.40 -9.25 9.15
C TYR A 117 13.71 -8.48 9.21
N GLU A 118 14.53 -8.52 8.14
CA GLU A 118 15.74 -7.72 8.01
C GLU A 118 15.40 -6.22 8.05
N LEU A 119 14.47 -5.78 7.21
CA LEU A 119 14.04 -4.39 7.15
C LEU A 119 13.37 -3.93 8.45
N LEU A 120 12.59 -4.79 9.11
CA LEU A 120 11.95 -4.50 10.39
C LEU A 120 12.97 -4.27 11.50
N ALA A 121 13.97 -5.15 11.62
CA ALA A 121 15.02 -5.01 12.60
C ALA A 121 15.85 -3.74 12.37
N ARG A 122 16.24 -3.51 11.11
CA ARG A 122 17.00 -2.31 10.70
C ARG A 122 16.22 -1.02 10.90
N SER A 123 14.92 -0.98 10.56
CA SER A 123 14.09 0.20 10.75
C SER A 123 13.92 0.53 12.23
N THR A 124 13.69 -0.49 13.07
CA THR A 124 13.55 -0.30 14.51
C THR A 124 14.85 0.19 15.15
N ARG A 125 16.02 -0.32 14.72
CA ARG A 125 17.33 0.17 15.16
C ARG A 125 17.54 1.64 14.76
N LEU A 126 17.32 1.97 13.49
CA LEU A 126 17.49 3.34 12.97
C LEU A 126 16.55 4.32 13.67
N LYS A 127 15.33 3.90 13.96
CA LYS A 127 14.39 4.70 14.74
C LYS A 127 14.92 4.95 16.16
N ALA A 128 15.44 3.94 16.84
CA ALA A 128 16.03 4.09 18.18
C ALA A 128 17.24 5.04 18.15
N GLU A 129 18.10 4.97 17.11
CA GLU A 129 19.23 5.86 16.93
C GLU A 129 18.78 7.32 16.66
N SER A 130 17.75 7.54 15.85
CA SER A 130 17.23 8.90 15.56
C SER A 130 16.54 9.53 16.75
N ASP A 131 15.76 8.74 17.51
CA ASP A 131 15.05 9.22 18.68
C ASP A 131 16.00 9.37 19.89
N GLY A 132 17.13 8.66 19.89
CA GLY A 132 18.11 8.63 20.98
C GLY A 132 17.63 7.78 22.16
N VAL A 133 16.86 6.73 21.90
CA VAL A 133 16.37 5.76 22.88
C VAL A 133 17.09 4.42 22.74
N ASP A 134 16.98 3.57 23.74
CA ASP A 134 17.56 2.24 23.67
C ASP A 134 16.87 1.36 22.61
N PHE A 135 17.68 0.62 21.87
CA PHE A 135 17.20 -0.30 20.86
C PHE A 135 16.69 -1.59 21.49
N ILE A 136 15.41 -1.86 21.30
CA ILE A 136 14.76 -3.12 21.67
C ILE A 136 14.44 -3.86 20.39
N VAL A 137 15.02 -5.05 20.22
CA VAL A 137 14.75 -5.89 19.05
C VAL A 137 13.30 -6.38 19.10
N PRO A 138 12.50 -6.26 18.02
CA PRO A 138 11.14 -6.79 17.96
C PRO A 138 11.12 -8.31 18.20
N GLU A 139 10.14 -8.78 18.97
CA GLU A 139 10.02 -10.21 19.32
C GLU A 139 9.79 -11.09 18.09
N GLU A 140 9.09 -10.56 17.08
CA GLU A 140 8.90 -11.20 15.77
C GLU A 140 10.24 -11.53 15.09
N VAL A 141 11.21 -10.62 15.17
CA VAL A 141 12.55 -10.81 14.58
C VAL A 141 13.35 -11.83 15.40
N ILE A 142 13.26 -11.77 16.72
CA ILE A 142 13.96 -12.72 17.61
C ILE A 142 13.48 -14.14 17.34
N SER A 143 12.16 -14.33 17.19
CA SER A 143 11.55 -15.63 16.95
C SER A 143 11.86 -16.17 15.54
N ALA A 144 11.87 -15.29 14.52
CA ALA A 144 12.09 -15.68 13.13
C ALA A 144 13.58 -15.91 12.81
N ASN A 145 14.46 -15.03 13.29
CA ASN A 145 15.91 -15.11 13.02
C ASN A 145 16.73 -14.52 14.20
N PRO A 146 17.09 -15.36 15.18
CA PRO A 146 17.88 -14.91 16.34
C PRO A 146 19.26 -14.37 15.98
N ILE A 147 19.87 -14.87 14.88
CA ILE A 147 21.18 -14.41 14.43
C ILE A 147 21.09 -12.96 13.93
N LEU A 148 20.08 -12.67 13.12
CA LEU A 148 19.82 -11.31 12.64
C LEU A 148 19.59 -10.35 13.81
N ALA A 149 18.77 -10.75 14.77
CA ALA A 149 18.51 -9.99 16.00
C ALA A 149 19.80 -9.65 16.76
N GLY A 150 20.69 -10.63 16.89
CA GLY A 150 22.01 -10.47 17.51
C GLY A 150 22.92 -9.52 16.74
N ASN A 151 22.95 -9.63 15.42
CA ASN A 151 23.77 -8.78 14.56
C ASN A 151 23.33 -7.30 14.60
N GLU A 152 22.03 -7.03 14.52
CA GLU A 152 21.50 -5.66 14.60
C GLU A 152 21.74 -5.03 15.97
N ARG A 153 21.62 -5.82 17.04
CA ARG A 153 21.97 -5.36 18.40
C ARG A 153 23.46 -5.04 18.53
N ALA A 154 24.32 -5.90 17.99
CA ALA A 154 25.76 -5.67 18.01
C ALA A 154 26.14 -4.42 17.21
N LEU A 155 25.52 -4.22 16.05
CA LEU A 155 25.70 -3.03 15.22
C LEU A 155 25.26 -1.75 15.95
N TYR A 156 24.07 -1.74 16.57
CA TYR A 156 23.60 -0.63 17.39
C TYR A 156 24.62 -0.26 18.48
N LEU A 157 25.08 -1.24 19.25
CA LEU A 157 26.07 -1.02 20.32
C LEU A 157 27.40 -0.49 19.78
N SER A 158 27.83 -0.95 18.59
CA SER A 158 29.03 -0.45 17.93
C SER A 158 28.89 1.01 17.52
N ARG A 159 27.80 1.38 16.86
CA ARG A 159 27.51 2.77 16.46
C ARG A 159 27.37 3.71 17.65
N GLN A 160 26.75 3.24 18.74
CA GLN A 160 26.67 4.02 19.99
C GLN A 160 28.06 4.24 20.63
N ARG A 161 28.96 3.25 20.56
CA ARG A 161 30.34 3.40 21.02
C ARG A 161 31.12 4.40 20.16
N GLU A 162 30.96 4.33 18.84
CA GLU A 162 31.57 5.26 17.89
C GLU A 162 31.13 6.69 18.18
N LEU A 163 29.82 6.94 18.30
CA LEU A 163 29.28 8.27 18.64
C LEU A 163 29.87 8.79 19.97
N ARG A 164 29.88 7.95 21.02
CA ARG A 164 30.44 8.35 22.34
C ARG A 164 31.92 8.69 22.23
N ALA A 165 32.69 7.90 21.48
CA ALA A 165 34.12 8.18 21.29
C ALA A 165 34.34 9.50 20.53
N ALA A 166 33.56 9.76 19.46
CA ALA A 166 33.62 11.02 18.73
C ALA A 166 33.25 12.22 19.63
N ILE A 167 32.19 12.11 20.42
CA ILE A 167 31.79 13.15 21.38
C ILE A 167 32.90 13.38 22.43
N GLN A 168 33.48 12.33 22.97
CA GLN A 168 34.55 12.44 23.97
C GLN A 168 35.77 13.22 23.43
N VAL A 169 36.16 13.01 22.18
CA VAL A 169 37.25 13.78 21.55
C VAL A 169 36.88 15.26 21.46
N LEU A 170 35.65 15.59 21.06
CA LEU A 170 35.17 16.96 20.95
C LEU A 170 35.03 17.64 22.32
N GLU A 171 34.61 16.92 23.35
CA GLU A 171 34.54 17.39 24.73
C GLU A 171 35.95 17.69 25.28
N GLN A 172 36.95 16.88 24.96
CA GLN A 172 38.35 17.18 25.31
C GLN A 172 38.83 18.46 24.62
N GLN A 173 38.51 18.67 23.34
CA GLN A 173 38.85 19.92 22.64
C GLN A 173 38.14 21.12 23.28
N GLN A 174 36.87 20.97 23.64
CA GLN A 174 36.12 22.01 24.36
C GLN A 174 36.77 22.33 25.70
N ALA A 175 37.19 21.31 26.48
CA ALA A 175 37.87 21.49 27.73
C ALA A 175 39.23 22.25 27.58
N GLN A 176 39.98 21.93 26.52
CA GLN A 176 41.20 22.66 26.18
C GLN A 176 40.91 24.14 25.90
N ARG A 177 39.89 24.46 25.11
CA ARG A 177 39.52 25.86 24.82
C ARG A 177 39.02 26.61 26.02
N ARG A 178 38.32 25.90 26.93
CA ARG A 178 37.92 26.48 28.24
C ARG A 178 39.10 26.80 29.11
N GLN A 179 40.09 25.93 29.16
CA GLN A 179 41.31 26.15 29.92
C GLN A 179 42.12 27.34 29.35
N GLU A 180 42.26 27.42 28.01
CA GLU A 180 42.91 28.54 27.35
C GLU A 180 42.23 29.90 27.65
N LEU A 181 40.90 29.93 27.71
CA LEU A 181 40.14 31.11 28.11
C LEU A 181 40.42 31.54 29.56
N ILE A 182 40.47 30.55 30.46
CA ILE A 182 40.81 30.80 31.89
C ILE A 182 42.20 31.41 32.00
N GLU A 183 43.18 30.86 31.30
CA GLU A 183 44.57 31.37 31.28
C GLU A 183 44.65 32.79 30.73
N ARG A 184 43.92 33.08 29.62
CA ARG A 184 43.86 34.44 29.05
C ARG A 184 43.25 35.44 30.01
N ARG A 185 42.22 35.08 30.77
CA ARG A 185 41.59 35.92 31.78
C ARG A 185 42.52 36.15 32.99
N ALA A 186 43.22 35.14 33.42
CA ALA A 186 44.20 35.24 34.52
C ALA A 186 45.35 36.15 34.07
N LYS A 187 45.87 35.98 32.86
CA LYS A 187 46.89 36.87 32.26
C LYS A 187 46.43 38.31 32.15
N GLN A 188 45.15 38.54 31.79
CA GLN A 188 44.59 39.89 31.76
C GLN A 188 44.62 40.55 33.12
N SER A 189 44.23 39.82 34.21
CA SER A 189 44.30 40.35 35.57
C SER A 189 45.72 40.73 35.97
N GLN A 190 46.67 39.83 35.68
CA GLN A 190 48.10 40.07 35.95
C GLN A 190 48.65 41.33 35.22
N LEU A 191 48.26 41.49 33.94
CA LEU A 191 48.70 42.63 33.12
C LEU A 191 48.10 43.97 33.60
N ILE A 192 46.85 43.96 34.02
CA ILE A 192 46.16 45.10 34.61
C ILE A 192 46.88 45.53 35.89
N GLU A 193 47.16 44.60 36.83
CA GLU A 193 47.84 44.87 38.07
C GLU A 193 49.27 45.41 37.79
N GLY A 194 50.01 44.77 36.88
CA GLY A 194 51.35 45.22 36.51
C GLY A 194 51.37 46.62 35.88
N TYR A 195 50.41 46.93 35.00
CA TYR A 195 50.22 48.24 34.41
C TYR A 195 49.89 49.30 35.47
N GLU A 196 48.96 49.01 36.38
CA GLU A 196 48.57 49.95 37.43
C GLU A 196 49.74 50.28 38.37
N LEU A 197 50.52 49.26 38.81
CA LEU A 197 51.71 49.46 39.65
C LEU A 197 52.78 50.29 38.94
N SER A 198 53.13 49.93 37.68
CA SER A 198 54.13 50.66 36.91
C SER A 198 53.72 52.11 36.58
N ASN A 199 52.41 52.31 36.31
CA ASN A 199 51.88 53.65 36.05
C ASN A 199 51.87 54.53 37.33
N LYS A 200 51.57 53.88 38.48
CA LYS A 200 51.70 54.59 39.77
C LYS A 200 53.16 54.97 40.06
N GLU A 201 54.10 54.07 39.84
CA GLU A 201 55.51 54.31 39.98
C GLU A 201 56.00 55.47 39.08
N LEU A 202 55.57 55.47 37.79
CA LEU A 202 55.86 56.58 36.87
C LEU A 202 55.30 57.90 37.40
N LYS A 203 54.04 57.98 37.82
CA LYS A 203 53.41 59.19 38.34
C LYS A 203 54.09 59.75 39.57
N MET A 204 54.63 58.87 40.44
CA MET A 204 55.41 59.28 41.59
C MET A 204 56.84 59.78 41.25
N SER A 205 57.42 59.21 40.18
CA SER A 205 58.79 59.53 39.73
C SER A 205 58.90 60.78 38.86
N GLU A 206 57.84 61.07 38.06
CA GLU A 206 57.88 62.30 37.19
C GLU A 206 58.17 63.59 37.92
N PRO A 207 57.54 63.96 39.05
CA PRO A 207 57.84 65.21 39.72
C PRO A 207 59.24 65.25 40.39
N LEU A 208 59.85 64.10 40.64
CA LEU A 208 61.19 63.97 41.23
C LEU A 208 62.36 64.35 40.22
N VAL A 209 62.08 64.33 38.92
CA VAL A 209 63.02 64.78 37.93
C VAL A 209 63.29 66.29 38.06
N ASP A 210 62.22 67.08 38.22
CA ASP A 210 62.31 68.52 38.35
C ASP A 210 63.08 68.96 39.61
N LEU A 211 63.00 68.04 40.62
CA LEU A 211 63.74 68.23 41.91
C LEU A 211 65.21 67.72 41.82
N GLY A 212 65.65 67.17 40.67
CA GLY A 212 67.02 66.64 40.49
C GLY A 212 67.28 65.33 41.26
N VAL A 213 66.27 64.66 41.81
CA VAL A 213 66.39 63.45 42.66
C VAL A 213 66.52 62.20 41.75
N ILE A 214 65.88 62.16 40.59
CA ILE A 214 65.86 61.02 39.64
C ILE A 214 66.35 61.52 38.29
N SER A 215 67.06 60.64 37.51
CA SER A 215 67.47 60.91 36.13
C SER A 215 66.29 60.87 35.15
N GLU A 216 66.28 61.80 34.18
CA GLU A 216 65.29 61.80 33.08
C GLU A 216 65.29 60.44 32.31
N VAL A 217 66.48 59.83 32.17
CA VAL A 217 66.66 58.53 31.52
C VAL A 217 65.85 57.43 32.28
N GLU A 218 65.79 57.53 33.57
CA GLU A 218 65.01 56.54 34.39
C GLU A 218 63.51 56.73 34.19
N VAL A 219 63.02 57.97 34.19
CA VAL A 219 61.60 58.24 33.90
C VAL A 219 61.22 57.78 32.48
N LEU A 220 62.14 57.98 31.52
CA LEU A 220 61.97 57.51 30.13
C LEU A 220 61.89 55.99 30.05
N ARG A 221 62.66 55.24 30.93
CA ARG A 221 62.61 53.79 31.07
C ARG A 221 61.25 53.33 31.66
N LEU A 222 60.76 53.97 32.69
CA LEU A 222 59.47 53.73 33.27
C LEU A 222 58.35 54.00 32.25
N LYS A 223 58.37 55.10 31.49
CA LYS A 223 57.41 55.37 30.45
C LYS A 223 57.36 54.24 29.41
N ARG A 224 58.53 53.73 29.01
CA ARG A 224 58.65 52.65 28.03
C ARG A 224 58.01 51.36 28.60
N THR A 225 58.26 51.01 29.89
CA THR A 225 57.69 49.87 30.57
C THR A 225 56.17 49.97 30.68
N VAL A 226 55.65 51.15 31.07
CA VAL A 226 54.18 51.39 31.13
C VAL A 226 53.52 51.22 29.75
N ASN A 227 54.14 51.81 28.71
CA ASN A 227 53.63 51.68 27.34
C ASN A 227 53.66 50.22 26.82
N GLN A 228 54.69 49.45 27.22
CA GLN A 228 54.79 48.03 26.88
C GLN A 228 53.68 47.24 27.54
N LEU A 229 53.50 47.38 28.88
CA LEU A 229 52.47 46.70 29.64
C LEU A 229 51.07 47.08 29.16
N TYR A 230 50.85 48.35 28.79
CA TYR A 230 49.59 48.79 28.19
C TYR A 230 49.35 48.08 26.88
N GLY A 231 50.32 47.99 26.00
CA GLY A 231 50.23 47.30 24.72
C GLY A 231 49.91 45.80 24.88
N GLU A 232 50.61 45.13 25.83
CA GLU A 232 50.35 43.71 26.14
C GLU A 232 48.94 43.49 26.73
N MET A 233 48.49 44.38 27.64
CA MET A 233 47.15 44.35 28.22
C MET A 233 46.07 44.48 27.12
N GLU A 234 46.19 45.45 26.23
CA GLU A 234 45.25 45.64 25.15
C GLU A 234 45.26 44.46 24.15
N ALA A 235 46.44 43.95 23.78
CA ALA A 235 46.55 42.77 22.92
C ALA A 235 45.85 41.54 23.54
N ASN A 236 46.05 41.31 24.85
CA ASN A 236 45.40 40.20 25.56
C ASN A 236 43.87 40.45 25.70
N ARG A 237 43.44 41.70 25.95
CA ARG A 237 42.03 42.08 26.01
C ARG A 237 41.29 41.73 24.70
N LEU A 238 41.93 41.99 23.54
CA LEU A 238 41.40 41.67 22.22
C LEU A 238 41.47 40.15 21.91
N ALA A 239 42.37 39.40 22.54
CA ALA A 239 42.49 37.95 22.38
C ALA A 239 41.38 37.19 23.11
N ILE A 240 40.90 37.69 24.25
CA ILE A 240 39.84 37.04 25.06
C ILE A 240 38.58 36.74 24.25
N PRO A 241 37.94 37.68 23.52
CA PRO A 241 36.74 37.39 22.76
C PRO A 241 36.99 36.37 21.63
N ARG A 242 38.18 36.33 21.04
CA ARG A 242 38.56 35.32 20.02
C ARG A 242 38.62 33.94 20.64
N THR A 243 39.21 33.79 21.82
CA THR A 243 39.26 32.51 22.56
C THR A 243 37.85 32.09 23.02
N GLN A 244 37.03 33.06 23.44
CA GLN A 244 35.63 32.78 23.79
C GLN A 244 34.83 32.27 22.58
N SER A 245 35.02 32.86 21.40
CA SER A 245 34.40 32.38 20.15
C SER A 245 34.86 30.99 19.78
N ALA A 246 36.14 30.67 19.94
CA ALA A 246 36.71 29.34 19.73
C ALA A 246 36.12 28.29 20.70
N LEU A 247 35.84 28.67 21.97
CA LEU A 247 35.17 27.82 22.94
C LEU A 247 33.72 27.58 22.51
N ASN A 248 32.99 28.62 22.07
CA ASN A 248 31.60 28.47 21.60
C ASN A 248 31.55 27.58 20.35
N GLU A 249 32.48 27.72 19.42
CA GLU A 249 32.62 26.85 18.24
C GLU A 249 32.82 25.36 18.69
N ALA A 250 33.72 25.11 19.62
CA ALA A 250 33.95 23.76 20.12
C ALA A 250 32.70 23.17 20.81
N GLN A 251 31.92 23.99 21.52
CA GLN A 251 30.62 23.58 22.08
C GLN A 251 29.61 23.23 21.00
N GLN A 252 29.52 24.03 19.95
CA GLN A 252 28.60 23.76 18.83
C GLN A 252 28.98 22.47 18.10
N LYS A 253 30.28 22.15 17.94
CA LYS A 253 30.73 20.89 17.31
C LYS A 253 30.26 19.65 18.06
N VAL A 254 30.21 19.68 19.41
CA VAL A 254 29.65 18.57 20.21
C VAL A 254 28.17 18.36 19.90
N ILE A 255 27.40 19.43 19.84
CA ILE A 255 25.97 19.40 19.53
C ILE A 255 25.75 18.93 18.10
N GLU A 256 26.49 19.50 17.15
CA GLU A 256 26.41 19.17 15.72
C GLU A 256 26.66 17.69 15.47
N GLN A 257 27.67 17.08 16.10
CA GLN A 257 27.96 15.65 15.96
C GLN A 257 26.77 14.77 16.39
N THR A 258 26.09 15.14 17.48
CA THR A 258 24.92 14.42 17.94
C THR A 258 23.72 14.59 16.99
N ILE A 259 23.51 15.82 16.49
CA ILE A 259 22.43 16.12 15.55
C ILE A 259 22.68 15.39 14.23
N GLN A 260 23.90 15.42 13.72
CA GLN A 260 24.27 14.75 12.48
C GLN A 260 24.00 13.24 12.56
N PHE A 261 24.44 12.57 13.63
CA PHE A 261 24.18 11.15 13.85
C PHE A 261 22.68 10.85 13.83
N LYS A 262 21.88 11.65 14.53
CA LYS A 262 20.41 11.48 14.57
C LYS A 262 19.76 11.73 13.20
N THR A 263 20.20 12.75 12.50
CA THR A 263 19.67 13.10 11.18
C THR A 263 19.99 12.02 10.14
N ASP A 264 21.23 11.49 10.17
CA ASP A 264 21.64 10.39 9.29
C ASP A 264 20.82 9.13 9.58
N ALA A 265 20.59 8.82 10.85
CA ALA A 265 19.73 7.72 11.25
C ALA A 265 18.26 7.93 10.80
N ALA A 266 17.72 9.14 10.95
CA ALA A 266 16.36 9.48 10.54
C ALA A 266 16.17 9.40 9.03
N SER A 267 17.17 9.86 8.25
CA SER A 267 17.15 9.74 6.79
C SER A 267 17.11 8.27 6.34
N GLN A 268 18.00 7.45 6.88
CA GLN A 268 18.04 6.02 6.58
C GLN A 268 16.77 5.31 7.07
N PHE A 269 16.22 5.71 8.22
CA PHE A 269 14.96 5.18 8.74
C PHE A 269 13.81 5.43 7.76
N SER A 270 13.70 6.65 7.22
CA SER A 270 12.66 6.99 6.25
C SER A 270 12.72 6.11 5.00
N GLU A 271 13.92 5.91 4.46
CA GLU A 271 14.15 5.05 3.29
C GLU A 271 13.80 3.58 3.58
N VAL A 272 14.34 3.03 4.67
CA VAL A 272 14.12 1.64 5.07
C VAL A 272 12.65 1.38 5.41
N ASN A 273 11.98 2.32 6.06
CA ASN A 273 10.57 2.21 6.41
C ASN A 273 9.66 2.22 5.17
N ALA A 274 10.01 2.99 4.15
CA ALA A 274 9.32 2.96 2.86
C ALA A 274 9.50 1.60 2.15
N GLU A 275 10.71 1.02 2.20
CA GLU A 275 10.97 -0.31 1.65
C GLU A 275 10.26 -1.41 2.46
N LEU A 276 10.25 -1.32 3.78
CA LEU A 276 9.52 -2.21 4.68
C LEU A 276 8.02 -2.26 4.33
N SER A 277 7.42 -1.08 4.10
CA SER A 277 6.01 -0.98 3.72
C SER A 277 5.74 -1.67 2.39
N ARG A 278 6.58 -1.47 1.39
CA ARG A 278 6.46 -2.15 0.08
C ARG A 278 6.63 -3.66 0.21
N THR A 279 7.61 -4.10 1.00
CA THR A 279 7.88 -5.52 1.23
C THR A 279 6.71 -6.20 1.94
N ARG A 280 6.04 -5.50 2.86
CA ARG A 280 4.82 -5.98 3.53
C ARG A 280 3.68 -6.26 2.54
N GLU A 281 3.46 -5.38 1.57
CA GLU A 281 2.46 -5.59 0.52
C GLU A 281 2.87 -6.74 -0.42
N THR A 282 4.17 -6.88 -0.69
CA THR A 282 4.69 -7.99 -1.50
C THR A 282 4.46 -9.33 -0.82
N ILE A 283 4.63 -9.43 0.52
CA ILE A 283 4.32 -10.66 1.28
C ILE A 283 2.85 -11.03 1.12
N PHE A 284 1.94 -10.05 1.23
CA PHE A 284 0.52 -10.31 1.10
C PHE A 284 0.20 -10.92 -0.28
N SER A 285 0.71 -10.33 -1.35
CA SER A 285 0.49 -10.84 -2.70
C SER A 285 1.19 -12.18 -2.95
N ALA A 286 2.36 -12.43 -2.35
CA ALA A 286 3.04 -13.71 -2.45
C ALA A 286 2.29 -14.83 -1.71
N LYS A 287 1.73 -14.56 -0.53
CA LYS A 287 0.88 -15.52 0.21
C LYS A 287 -0.42 -15.84 -0.53
N ASP A 288 -1.03 -14.85 -1.17
CA ASP A 288 -2.22 -15.04 -1.99
C ASP A 288 -1.93 -15.98 -3.18
N ARG A 289 -0.77 -15.86 -3.83
CA ARG A 289 -0.33 -16.79 -4.88
C ARG A 289 -0.20 -18.23 -4.36
N VAL A 290 0.40 -18.43 -3.19
CA VAL A 290 0.46 -19.76 -2.56
C VAL A 290 -0.95 -20.31 -2.29
N THR A 291 -1.87 -19.50 -1.83
CA THR A 291 -3.25 -19.94 -1.59
C THR A 291 -3.93 -20.36 -2.90
N ARG A 292 -3.64 -19.70 -4.02
CA ARG A 292 -4.17 -20.04 -5.35
C ARG A 292 -3.57 -21.30 -5.97
N THR A 293 -2.51 -21.87 -5.43
CA THR A 293 -2.01 -23.19 -5.88
C THR A 293 -3.01 -24.31 -5.55
N GLN A 294 -3.92 -24.10 -4.60
CA GLN A 294 -5.06 -24.96 -4.34
C GLN A 294 -6.27 -24.49 -5.15
N VAL A 295 -6.53 -25.17 -6.26
CA VAL A 295 -7.69 -24.85 -7.09
C VAL A 295 -8.95 -25.43 -6.45
N ARG A 296 -9.91 -24.55 -6.12
CA ARG A 296 -11.15 -24.89 -5.43
C ARG A 296 -12.36 -24.72 -6.32
N SER A 297 -13.41 -25.48 -6.06
CA SER A 297 -14.68 -25.34 -6.75
C SER A 297 -15.42 -24.07 -6.28
N PRO A 298 -15.85 -23.19 -7.20
CA PRO A 298 -16.64 -22.00 -6.85
C PRO A 298 -18.09 -22.34 -6.51
N LEU A 299 -18.57 -23.52 -6.90
CA LEU A 299 -19.95 -23.97 -6.79
C LEU A 299 -20.00 -25.45 -6.37
N LYS A 300 -21.18 -25.90 -5.94
CA LYS A 300 -21.51 -27.32 -5.89
C LYS A 300 -21.90 -27.80 -7.30
N GLY A 301 -21.29 -28.92 -7.75
CA GLY A 301 -21.52 -29.46 -9.08
C GLY A 301 -20.95 -30.85 -9.28
N THR A 302 -20.99 -31.34 -10.52
CA THR A 302 -20.36 -32.60 -10.96
C THR A 302 -19.39 -32.32 -12.08
#